data_882768120ff147c2b8edf59b6b816b04
#
_entry.id   882768120ff147c2b8edf59b6b816b04
#
_cell.length_a   1.000
_cell.length_b   1.000
_cell.length_c   1.000
_cell.angle_alpha   90.00
_cell.angle_beta   90.00
_cell.angle_gamma   90.00
#
_symmetry.space_group_name_H-M   'P 1'
#
loop_
_entity.id
_entity.type
_entity.pdbx_description
1 polymer ?
#
loop_
_entity_poly.entity_id
_entity_poly.type
_entity_poly.pdbx_seq_one_letter_code
_entity_poly.pdbx_strand_id
1 'polypeptide(L)'
;LFIVGAMFNPILVVAGVVLLTIAMISIAGLKVVNPNEALVLTLFGKYYGTIKSAGFYFVNPFATAFNPGVEKVVTKNADGNVYVKTVGSKKVSTKVCTLNNEKQKVNDVLGNPIIIGAVVIWKVTNPTQAVFAVENYRDYLSIQCDSTIRNIARLYPYDDLQEDDGVEEKTLRGSSQEIAEQMKN
;
A
#
# COMPACT_ATOMS: atom_id res chain seq x y z
N LEU A 1 29.18 38.40 -15.11
CA LEU A 1 28.28 38.98 -16.16
C LEU A 1 27.01 39.58 -15.53
N PHE A 2 26.35 38.89 -14.60
CA PHE A 2 25.12 39.34 -13.94
C PHE A 2 25.30 40.61 -13.10
N ILE A 3 26.42 40.70 -12.36
CA ILE A 3 26.73 41.82 -11.47
C ILE A 3 27.05 43.09 -12.29
N VAL A 4 27.70 42.96 -13.46
CA VAL A 4 28.02 44.07 -14.32
C VAL A 4 26.78 44.60 -15.06
N GLY A 5 25.82 43.71 -15.42
CA GLY A 5 24.54 44.11 -15.99
C GLY A 5 23.61 44.85 -15.00
N ALA A 6 23.71 44.54 -13.71
CA ALA A 6 22.97 45.22 -12.65
C ALA A 6 23.28 46.71 -12.48
N MET A 7 24.51 47.13 -12.82
CA MET A 7 24.91 48.53 -12.76
C MET A 7 24.31 49.36 -13.90
N PHE A 8 23.88 48.73 -15.02
CA PHE A 8 23.43 49.45 -16.21
C PHE A 8 21.92 49.36 -16.47
N ASN A 9 21.22 48.37 -15.90
CA ASN A 9 19.77 48.26 -16.15
C ASN A 9 19.02 47.48 -15.04
N PRO A 10 18.27 48.16 -14.17
CA PRO A 10 17.55 47.53 -13.07
C PRO A 10 16.52 46.50 -13.55
N ILE A 11 16.00 46.62 -14.77
CA ILE A 11 15.05 45.69 -15.37
C ILE A 11 15.67 44.29 -15.54
N LEU A 12 16.99 44.24 -15.92
CA LEU A 12 17.70 42.96 -16.09
C LEU A 12 17.89 42.21 -14.75
N VAL A 13 18.06 42.96 -13.66
CA VAL A 13 18.15 42.38 -12.32
C VAL A 13 16.85 41.76 -11.91
N VAL A 14 15.75 42.48 -12.04
CA VAL A 14 14.40 41.99 -11.73
C VAL A 14 14.07 40.76 -12.57
N ALA A 15 14.33 40.80 -13.88
CA ALA A 15 14.14 39.66 -14.77
C ALA A 15 14.96 38.44 -14.33
N GLY A 16 16.19 38.61 -13.90
CA GLY A 16 17.07 37.56 -13.40
C GLY A 16 16.55 36.92 -12.11
N VAL A 17 16.07 37.71 -11.16
CA VAL A 17 15.47 37.22 -9.92
C VAL A 17 14.19 36.42 -10.21
N VAL A 18 13.33 36.89 -11.10
CA VAL A 18 12.14 36.20 -11.53
C VAL A 18 12.47 34.84 -12.17
N LEU A 19 13.43 34.79 -13.06
CA LEU A 19 13.87 33.54 -13.68
C LEU A 19 14.43 32.55 -12.65
N LEU A 20 15.24 33.02 -11.69
CA LEU A 20 15.77 32.20 -10.63
C LEU A 20 14.65 31.59 -9.75
N THR A 21 13.64 32.40 -9.40
CA THR A 21 12.50 31.89 -8.60
C THR A 21 11.69 30.85 -9.37
N ILE A 22 11.43 31.05 -10.65
CA ILE A 22 10.76 30.07 -11.51
C ILE A 22 11.59 28.78 -11.61
N ALA A 23 12.91 28.88 -11.77
CA ALA A 23 13.81 27.74 -11.85
C ALA A 23 13.79 26.91 -10.55
N MET A 24 13.85 27.56 -9.39
CA MET A 24 13.74 26.87 -8.09
C MET A 24 12.41 26.15 -7.91
N ILE A 25 11.31 26.78 -8.28
CA ILE A 25 9.98 26.14 -8.21
C ILE A 25 9.91 24.95 -9.16
N SER A 26 10.49 25.06 -10.37
CA SER A 26 10.48 23.98 -11.35
C SER A 26 11.22 22.73 -10.87
N ILE A 27 12.28 22.86 -10.07
CA ILE A 27 13.02 21.73 -9.51
C ILE A 27 12.10 20.85 -8.61
N ALA A 28 11.16 21.44 -7.90
CA ALA A 28 10.20 20.68 -7.07
C ALA A 28 9.28 19.76 -7.89
N GLY A 29 9.12 20.03 -9.19
CA GLY A 29 8.36 19.20 -10.12
C GLY A 29 9.06 17.91 -10.55
N LEU A 30 10.35 17.75 -10.27
CA LEU A 30 11.11 16.56 -10.65
C LEU A 30 10.80 15.41 -9.71
N LYS A 31 10.33 14.28 -10.25
CA LYS A 31 9.99 13.07 -9.51
C LYS A 31 10.70 11.86 -10.11
N VAL A 32 11.28 11.04 -9.26
CA VAL A 32 11.91 9.77 -9.64
C VAL A 32 11.03 8.63 -9.18
N VAL A 33 10.67 7.73 -10.07
CA VAL A 33 9.90 6.52 -9.78
C VAL A 33 10.80 5.31 -10.02
N ASN A 34 10.99 4.48 -9.00
CA ASN A 34 11.82 3.28 -9.11
C ASN A 34 11.02 2.13 -9.72
N PRO A 35 11.69 1.07 -10.22
CA PRO A 35 11.01 -0.14 -10.67
C PRO A 35 10.13 -0.75 -9.56
N ASN A 36 8.95 -1.24 -9.95
CA ASN A 36 7.95 -1.81 -9.04
C ASN A 36 7.45 -0.85 -7.94
N GLU A 37 7.46 0.44 -8.23
CA GLU A 37 6.82 1.49 -7.45
C GLU A 37 5.87 2.29 -8.33
N ALA A 38 4.80 2.77 -7.75
CA ALA A 38 3.88 3.70 -8.41
C ALA A 38 3.74 4.97 -7.57
N LEU A 39 3.59 6.09 -8.25
CA LEU A 39 3.42 7.39 -7.64
C LEU A 39 2.02 7.91 -7.95
N VAL A 40 1.16 7.98 -6.94
CA VAL A 40 -0.16 8.58 -7.03
C VAL A 40 -0.06 10.04 -6.64
N LEU A 41 -0.45 10.91 -7.55
CA LEU A 41 -0.32 12.36 -7.42
C LEU A 41 -1.66 13.02 -7.17
N THR A 42 -1.69 13.94 -6.23
CA THR A 42 -2.81 14.83 -5.96
C THR A 42 -2.38 16.28 -6.13
N LEU A 43 -3.27 17.10 -6.68
CA LEU A 43 -3.10 18.53 -6.85
C LEU A 43 -4.23 19.24 -6.12
N PHE A 44 -3.91 19.99 -5.07
CA PHE A 44 -4.90 20.69 -4.23
C PHE A 44 -6.05 19.78 -3.75
N GLY A 45 -5.71 18.54 -3.34
CA GLY A 45 -6.68 17.57 -2.84
C GLY A 45 -7.45 16.78 -3.92
N LYS A 46 -7.30 17.13 -5.20
CA LYS A 46 -7.89 16.38 -6.31
C LYS A 46 -6.88 15.40 -6.90
N TYR A 47 -7.35 14.26 -7.38
CA TYR A 47 -6.53 13.31 -8.13
C TYR A 47 -5.99 13.99 -9.40
N TYR A 48 -4.69 13.94 -9.57
CA TYR A 48 -3.99 14.52 -10.71
C TYR A 48 -3.54 13.47 -11.72
N GLY A 49 -3.02 12.33 -11.23
CA GLY A 49 -2.55 11.26 -12.07
C GLY A 49 -1.77 10.20 -11.32
N THR A 50 -1.48 9.08 -11.98
CA THR A 50 -0.69 7.99 -11.43
C THR A 50 0.40 7.59 -12.39
N ILE A 51 1.65 7.63 -11.93
CA ILE A 51 2.83 7.19 -12.69
C ILE A 51 3.16 5.77 -12.23
N LYS A 52 3.07 4.80 -13.15
CA LYS A 52 3.33 3.37 -12.89
C LYS A 52 4.69 2.91 -13.43
N SER A 53 5.23 3.60 -14.41
CA SER A 53 6.49 3.23 -15.05
C SER A 53 7.67 3.81 -14.27
N ALA A 54 8.76 3.05 -14.21
CA ALA A 54 10.02 3.55 -13.66
C ALA A 54 10.62 4.62 -14.58
N GLY A 55 11.19 5.64 -13.98
CA GLY A 55 11.84 6.70 -14.74
C GLY A 55 11.88 8.02 -13.99
N PHE A 56 12.31 9.03 -14.74
CA PHE A 56 12.42 10.40 -14.30
C PHE A 56 11.33 11.24 -14.98
N TYR A 57 10.51 11.90 -14.17
CA TYR A 57 9.33 12.62 -14.64
C TYR A 57 9.35 14.06 -14.15
N PHE A 58 8.92 14.95 -15.03
CA PHE A 58 8.58 16.31 -14.66
C PHE A 58 7.06 16.41 -14.52
N VAL A 59 6.59 16.77 -13.35
CA VAL A 59 5.17 16.96 -13.04
C VAL A 59 4.96 18.35 -12.48
N ASN A 60 3.72 18.79 -12.37
CA ASN A 60 3.41 20.07 -11.75
C ASN A 60 4.08 20.16 -10.36
N PRO A 61 4.88 21.23 -10.08
CA PRO A 61 5.60 21.38 -8.81
C PRO A 61 4.69 21.38 -7.57
N PHE A 62 3.42 21.78 -7.73
CA PHE A 62 2.43 21.77 -6.67
C PHE A 62 1.76 20.40 -6.46
N ALA A 63 2.04 19.43 -7.33
CA ALA A 63 1.52 18.08 -7.16
C ALA A 63 2.29 17.34 -6.07
N THR A 64 1.55 16.79 -5.11
CA THR A 64 2.05 16.03 -3.98
C THR A 64 1.79 14.54 -4.15
N ALA A 65 2.75 13.72 -3.74
CA ALA A 65 2.56 12.27 -3.69
C ALA A 65 1.69 11.91 -2.48
N PHE A 66 0.65 11.12 -2.71
CA PHE A 66 -0.28 10.68 -1.70
C PHE A 66 -0.27 9.15 -1.58
N ASN A 67 -0.06 8.65 -0.36
CA ASN A 67 -0.18 7.25 0.01
C ASN A 67 -0.70 7.15 1.45
N PRO A 68 -1.93 6.70 1.68
CA PRO A 68 -2.51 6.60 3.02
C PRO A 68 -1.83 5.50 3.87
N GLY A 69 -1.23 4.47 3.25
CA GLY A 69 -0.48 3.42 3.94
C GLY A 69 0.85 3.88 4.57
N VAL A 70 1.09 5.20 4.68
CA VAL A 70 2.22 5.77 5.40
C VAL A 70 1.84 5.94 6.87
N GLU A 71 2.35 5.08 7.71
CA GLU A 71 2.11 5.15 9.16
C GLU A 71 2.95 6.24 9.82
N LYS A 72 2.31 7.01 10.68
CA LYS A 72 2.99 7.94 11.58
C LYS A 72 3.17 7.25 12.94
N VAL A 73 4.36 6.71 13.16
CA VAL A 73 4.69 6.07 14.44
C VAL A 73 5.25 7.10 15.39
N VAL A 74 4.63 7.21 16.54
CA VAL A 74 5.13 8.04 17.63
C VAL A 74 6.24 7.25 18.34
N THR A 75 7.48 7.72 18.22
CA THR A 75 8.65 7.09 18.83
C THR A 75 9.21 8.02 19.91
N LYS A 76 9.65 7.43 21.04
CA LYS A 76 10.38 8.14 22.10
C LYS A 76 11.87 7.91 21.93
N ASN A 77 12.67 8.97 22.00
CA ASN A 77 14.12 8.86 22.10
C ASN A 77 14.54 8.37 23.48
N ALA A 78 15.80 7.97 23.63
CA ALA A 78 16.40 7.64 24.90
C ALA A 78 16.29 8.79 25.93
N ASP A 79 16.23 10.03 25.46
CA ASP A 79 16.07 11.25 26.27
C ASP A 79 14.61 11.58 26.63
N GLY A 80 13.65 10.69 26.32
CA GLY A 80 12.24 10.87 26.63
C GLY A 80 11.46 11.81 25.70
N ASN A 81 12.10 12.44 24.73
CA ASN A 81 11.44 13.32 23.77
C ASN A 81 10.59 12.50 22.78
N VAL A 82 9.35 12.92 22.60
CA VAL A 82 8.40 12.31 21.68
C VAL A 82 8.56 12.95 20.30
N TYR A 83 8.82 12.14 19.29
CA TYR A 83 8.84 12.58 17.90
C TYR A 83 8.01 11.65 17.01
N VAL A 84 7.39 12.23 15.99
CA VAL A 84 6.59 11.47 15.02
C VAL A 84 7.50 11.02 13.89
N LYS A 85 7.81 9.73 13.83
CA LYS A 85 8.54 9.12 12.72
C LYS A 85 7.53 8.64 11.68
N THR A 86 7.66 9.16 10.47
CA THR A 86 6.89 8.64 9.34
C THR A 86 7.53 7.34 8.86
N VAL A 87 6.82 6.23 9.01
CA VAL A 87 7.25 4.92 8.52
C VAL A 87 6.47 4.60 7.26
N GLY A 88 7.19 4.41 6.18
CA GLY A 88 6.62 4.12 4.88
C GLY A 88 7.04 5.13 3.81
N SER A 89 6.78 4.77 2.57
CA SER A 89 7.07 5.61 1.40
C SER A 89 5.78 6.27 0.89
N LYS A 90 5.89 7.52 0.45
CA LYS A 90 4.79 8.19 -0.29
C LYS A 90 4.50 7.51 -1.63
N LYS A 91 5.33 6.56 -2.05
CA LYS A 91 5.14 5.73 -3.23
C LYS A 91 4.47 4.42 -2.84
N VAL A 92 3.63 3.90 -3.70
CA VAL A 92 2.95 2.61 -3.53
C VAL A 92 3.82 1.53 -4.13
N SER A 93 4.16 0.51 -3.33
CA SER A 93 4.88 -0.66 -3.84
C SER A 93 3.94 -1.55 -4.65
N THR A 94 4.36 -1.93 -5.85
CA THR A 94 3.69 -2.91 -6.70
C THR A 94 4.39 -4.27 -6.68
N LYS A 95 5.35 -4.44 -5.78
CA LYS A 95 6.01 -5.72 -5.53
C LYS A 95 5.04 -6.70 -4.91
N VAL A 96 5.34 -7.98 -5.09
CA VAL A 96 4.66 -9.04 -4.34
C VAL A 96 5.00 -8.90 -2.87
N CYS A 97 3.99 -8.90 -2.03
CA CYS A 97 4.10 -8.82 -0.58
C CYS A 97 3.47 -10.06 0.05
N THR A 98 3.96 -10.43 1.22
CA THR A 98 3.42 -11.51 2.01
C THR A 98 2.80 -10.93 3.28
N LEU A 99 1.55 -11.30 3.54
CA LEU A 99 0.85 -11.03 4.79
C LEU A 99 0.78 -12.35 5.55
N ASN A 100 1.45 -12.42 6.68
CA ASN A 100 1.31 -13.53 7.63
C ASN A 100 0.18 -13.15 8.59
N ASN A 101 -0.99 -13.75 8.40
CA ASN A 101 -2.13 -13.51 9.25
C ASN A 101 -2.00 -14.30 10.54
N GLU A 102 -2.37 -13.70 11.67
CA GLU A 102 -2.25 -14.35 12.97
C GLU A 102 -3.17 -15.58 13.04
N LYS A 103 -2.72 -16.59 13.80
CA LYS A 103 -3.54 -17.77 14.05
C LYS A 103 -4.77 -17.39 14.84
N GLN A 104 -5.94 -17.77 14.33
CA GLN A 104 -7.21 -17.54 14.99
C GLN A 104 -7.92 -18.85 15.35
N LYS A 105 -8.63 -18.83 16.48
CA LYS A 105 -9.48 -19.93 16.91
C LYS A 105 -10.86 -19.76 16.28
N VAL A 106 -11.28 -20.75 15.51
CA VAL A 106 -12.58 -20.80 14.83
C VAL A 106 -13.24 -22.15 15.09
N ASN A 107 -14.54 -22.24 14.93
CA ASN A 107 -15.25 -23.52 15.00
C ASN A 107 -15.57 -24.00 13.59
N ASP A 108 -15.39 -25.30 13.38
CA ASP A 108 -15.81 -25.96 12.14
C ASP A 108 -17.34 -26.12 12.05
N VAL A 109 -17.84 -26.77 11.01
CA VAL A 109 -19.29 -27.02 10.82
C VAL A 109 -19.88 -27.90 11.94
N LEU A 110 -19.08 -28.78 12.54
CA LEU A 110 -19.49 -29.69 13.66
C LEU A 110 -19.37 -28.99 15.02
N GLY A 111 -18.86 -27.75 15.08
CA GLY A 111 -18.66 -27.01 16.32
C GLY A 111 -17.32 -27.29 17.02
N ASN A 112 -16.42 -28.05 16.40
CA ASN A 112 -15.10 -28.33 16.97
C ASN A 112 -14.20 -27.08 16.89
N PRO A 113 -13.53 -26.69 17.98
CA PRO A 113 -12.61 -25.57 17.97
C PRO A 113 -11.29 -25.94 17.26
N ILE A 114 -10.98 -25.24 16.20
CA ILE A 114 -9.72 -25.41 15.43
C ILE A 114 -8.92 -24.11 15.40
N ILE A 115 -7.61 -24.22 15.24
CA ILE A 115 -6.70 -23.08 15.12
C ILE A 115 -6.17 -23.05 13.69
N ILE A 116 -6.53 -21.97 12.95
CA ILE A 116 -6.14 -21.78 11.56
C ILE A 116 -5.30 -20.52 11.46
N GLY A 117 -4.21 -20.59 10.71
CA GLY A 117 -3.41 -19.44 10.25
C GLY A 117 -3.26 -19.47 8.75
N ALA A 118 -3.20 -18.31 8.13
CA ALA A 118 -3.03 -18.20 6.70
C ALA A 118 -1.87 -17.26 6.34
N VAL A 119 -1.20 -17.58 5.24
CA VAL A 119 -0.20 -16.71 4.62
C VAL A 119 -0.74 -16.27 3.27
N VAL A 120 -0.97 -14.98 3.13
CA VAL A 120 -1.53 -14.38 1.91
C VAL A 120 -0.42 -13.71 1.11
N ILE A 121 -0.25 -14.15 -0.12
CA ILE A 121 0.68 -13.53 -1.08
C ILE A 121 -0.14 -12.61 -1.99
N TRP A 122 0.18 -11.33 -2.00
CA TRP A 122 -0.60 -10.32 -2.71
C TRP A 122 0.28 -9.24 -3.35
N LYS A 123 -0.27 -8.51 -4.30
CA LYS A 123 0.38 -7.35 -4.93
C LYS A 123 -0.65 -6.29 -5.29
N VAL A 124 -0.23 -5.03 -5.33
CA VAL A 124 -1.08 -3.92 -5.80
C VAL A 124 -1.04 -3.88 -7.33
N THR A 125 -2.17 -4.16 -7.98
CA THR A 125 -2.33 -4.05 -9.44
C THR A 125 -2.80 -2.66 -9.85
N ASN A 126 -3.69 -2.06 -9.07
CA ASN A 126 -4.19 -0.70 -9.31
C ASN A 126 -3.85 0.24 -8.13
N PRO A 127 -2.71 0.96 -8.21
CA PRO A 127 -2.28 1.84 -7.13
C PRO A 127 -3.27 2.96 -6.82
N THR A 128 -3.98 3.48 -7.81
CA THR A 128 -4.96 4.53 -7.62
C THR A 128 -6.12 4.06 -6.75
N GLN A 129 -6.64 2.88 -7.04
CA GLN A 129 -7.75 2.31 -6.30
C GLN A 129 -7.31 1.92 -4.87
N ALA A 130 -6.12 1.35 -4.71
CA ALA A 130 -5.57 1.00 -3.41
C ALA A 130 -5.39 2.22 -2.48
N VAL A 131 -5.12 3.41 -3.07
CA VAL A 131 -4.87 4.64 -2.31
C VAL A 131 -6.17 5.38 -1.95
N PHE A 132 -7.19 5.34 -2.82
CA PHE A 132 -8.41 6.13 -2.62
C PHE A 132 -9.61 5.32 -2.15
N ALA A 133 -9.61 3.99 -2.34
CA ALA A 133 -10.76 3.17 -1.94
C ALA A 133 -10.69 2.71 -0.47
N VAL A 134 -9.49 2.60 0.09
CA VAL A 134 -9.30 2.13 1.47
C VAL A 134 -8.24 2.96 2.19
N GLU A 135 -8.44 3.17 3.48
CA GLU A 135 -7.51 3.93 4.32
C GLU A 135 -6.19 3.20 4.54
N ASN A 136 -6.26 1.91 4.87
CA ASN A 136 -5.10 1.03 4.98
C ASN A 136 -5.38 -0.31 4.31
N TYR A 137 -4.79 -0.50 3.14
CA TYR A 137 -5.02 -1.71 2.35
C TYR A 137 -4.42 -2.98 2.98
N ARG A 138 -3.43 -2.86 3.87
CA ARG A 138 -2.86 -4.01 4.59
C ARG A 138 -3.80 -4.50 5.67
N ASP A 139 -4.33 -3.59 6.48
CA ASP A 139 -5.30 -3.90 7.53
C ASP A 139 -6.60 -4.40 6.92
N TYR A 140 -7.04 -3.80 5.82
CA TYR A 140 -8.19 -4.27 5.05
C TYR A 140 -8.02 -5.72 4.61
N LEU A 141 -6.86 -6.09 4.04
CA LEU A 141 -6.57 -7.46 3.62
C LEU A 141 -6.54 -8.42 4.81
N SER A 142 -5.98 -8.03 5.95
CA SER A 142 -5.95 -8.86 7.15
C SER A 142 -7.35 -9.15 7.66
N ILE A 143 -8.19 -8.13 7.75
CA ILE A 143 -9.59 -8.26 8.20
C ILE A 143 -10.41 -9.13 7.23
N GLN A 144 -10.22 -8.95 5.92
CA GLN A 144 -10.89 -9.77 4.91
C GLN A 144 -10.44 -11.23 4.97
N CYS A 145 -9.14 -11.47 5.17
CA CYS A 145 -8.60 -12.81 5.36
C CYS A 145 -9.22 -13.50 6.58
N ASP A 146 -9.29 -12.81 7.73
CA ASP A 146 -9.91 -13.33 8.95
C ASP A 146 -11.39 -13.68 8.75
N SER A 147 -12.12 -12.81 8.12
CA SER A 147 -13.54 -13.02 7.81
C SER A 147 -13.74 -14.23 6.89
N THR A 148 -12.91 -14.34 5.85
CA THR A 148 -12.99 -15.45 4.90
C THR A 148 -12.64 -16.78 5.53
N ILE A 149 -11.58 -16.83 6.37
CA ILE A 149 -11.21 -18.04 7.12
C ILE A 149 -12.38 -18.52 8.00
N ARG A 150 -13.02 -17.60 8.73
CA ARG A 150 -14.17 -17.94 9.59
C ARG A 150 -15.36 -18.45 8.79
N ASN A 151 -15.63 -17.85 7.64
CA ASN A 151 -16.72 -18.26 6.78
C ASN A 151 -16.48 -19.66 6.20
N ILE A 152 -15.27 -19.92 5.71
CA ILE A 152 -14.90 -21.22 5.15
C ILE A 152 -14.89 -22.30 6.25
N ALA A 153 -14.31 -22.02 7.42
CA ALA A 153 -14.28 -22.98 8.52
C ALA A 153 -15.67 -23.45 8.95
N ARG A 154 -16.69 -22.59 8.84
CA ARG A 154 -18.09 -22.96 9.15
C ARG A 154 -18.77 -23.83 8.09
N LEU A 155 -18.21 -23.91 6.89
CA LEU A 155 -18.81 -24.66 5.78
C LEU A 155 -18.28 -26.09 5.70
N TYR A 156 -17.10 -26.36 6.24
CA TYR A 156 -16.42 -27.64 6.10
C TYR A 156 -16.04 -28.22 7.46
N PRO A 157 -16.19 -29.55 7.67
CA PRO A 157 -15.65 -30.24 8.83
C PRO A 157 -14.11 -30.24 8.76
N TYR A 158 -13.46 -30.26 9.92
CA TYR A 158 -12.00 -30.32 9.97
C TYR A 158 -11.45 -31.62 9.44
N ASP A 159 -12.07 -32.74 9.85
CA ASP A 159 -11.68 -34.09 9.47
C ASP A 159 -12.96 -34.94 9.23
N ASP A 160 -12.83 -35.91 8.36
CA ASP A 160 -13.94 -36.83 8.09
C ASP A 160 -14.01 -37.88 9.21
N LEU A 161 -15.13 -37.94 9.90
CA LEU A 161 -15.35 -38.90 10.99
C LEU A 161 -15.90 -40.24 10.48
N GLN A 162 -16.13 -40.37 9.14
CA GLN A 162 -16.71 -41.58 8.55
C GLN A 162 -15.73 -42.19 7.52
N GLU A 163 -14.99 -43.20 7.99
CA GLU A 163 -14.08 -44.00 7.15
C GLU A 163 -14.78 -44.98 6.21
N ASP A 164 -16.13 -45.03 6.13
CA ASP A 164 -16.77 -46.27 5.61
C ASP A 164 -17.75 -46.10 4.44
N ASP A 165 -18.06 -44.91 3.92
CA ASP A 165 -19.10 -44.78 2.87
C ASP A 165 -18.61 -44.32 1.48
N GLY A 166 -17.32 -44.25 1.22
CA GLY A 166 -16.79 -44.02 -0.15
C GLY A 166 -17.19 -42.71 -0.81
N VAL A 167 -17.79 -41.78 -0.09
CA VAL A 167 -18.08 -40.42 -0.50
C VAL A 167 -17.03 -39.52 0.11
N GLU A 168 -16.09 -39.04 -0.69
CA GLU A 168 -15.12 -38.04 -0.28
C GLU A 168 -15.86 -36.74 0.10
N GLU A 169 -16.28 -36.61 1.36
CA GLU A 169 -16.72 -35.32 1.86
C GLU A 169 -15.52 -34.34 1.90
N LYS A 170 -15.75 -33.13 1.38
CA LYS A 170 -14.74 -32.08 1.37
C LYS A 170 -14.42 -31.65 2.79
N THR A 171 -13.23 -31.95 3.27
CA THR A 171 -12.76 -31.59 4.61
C THR A 171 -11.75 -30.44 4.53
N LEU A 172 -11.60 -29.65 5.59
CA LEU A 172 -10.58 -28.59 5.67
C LEU A 172 -9.16 -29.14 5.54
N ARG A 173 -8.92 -30.37 5.98
CA ARG A 173 -7.63 -31.03 5.91
C ARG A 173 -7.31 -31.59 4.52
N GLY A 174 -8.29 -32.21 3.86
CA GLY A 174 -8.13 -32.88 2.56
C GLY A 174 -8.19 -31.92 1.38
N SER A 175 -9.00 -30.87 1.47
CA SER A 175 -9.32 -29.94 0.36
C SER A 175 -8.59 -28.60 0.47
N SER A 176 -7.42 -28.55 1.07
CA SER A 176 -6.68 -27.30 1.33
C SER A 176 -6.41 -26.47 0.06
N GLN A 177 -6.22 -27.11 -1.10
CA GLN A 177 -6.00 -26.42 -2.37
C GLN A 177 -7.27 -25.78 -2.93
N GLU A 178 -8.42 -26.48 -2.89
CA GLU A 178 -9.72 -25.94 -3.33
C GLU A 178 -10.16 -24.77 -2.44
N ILE A 179 -9.92 -24.88 -1.14
CA ILE A 179 -10.21 -23.81 -0.19
C ILE A 179 -9.33 -22.58 -0.48
N ALA A 180 -8.06 -22.79 -0.81
CA ALA A 180 -7.16 -21.70 -1.20
C ALA A 180 -7.62 -21.00 -2.50
N GLU A 181 -8.24 -21.71 -3.43
CA GLU A 181 -8.84 -21.14 -4.65
C GLU A 181 -10.09 -20.31 -4.35
N GLN A 182 -10.96 -20.78 -3.46
CA GLN A 182 -12.13 -20.02 -3.02
C GLN A 182 -11.76 -18.72 -2.29
N MET A 183 -10.60 -18.68 -1.64
CA MET A 183 -10.09 -17.47 -0.98
C MET A 183 -9.51 -16.44 -1.96
N LYS A 184 -9.26 -16.80 -3.23
CA LYS A 184 -8.73 -15.88 -4.24
C LYS A 184 -9.80 -15.01 -4.91
N ASN A 185 -11.04 -15.40 -4.87
CA ASN A 185 -12.18 -14.70 -5.47
C ASN A 185 -12.85 -13.75 -4.48
#